data_8d32260f89b57e8df4655ed01784b54c
#
_entry.id   8d32260f89b57e8df4655ed01784b54c
#
_cell.length_a   1.000
_cell.length_b   1.000
_cell.length_c   1.000
_cell.angle_alpha   90.00
_cell.angle_beta   90.00
_cell.angle_gamma   90.00
#
_symmetry.space_group_name_H-M   'P 1'
#
loop_
_entity.id
_entity.type
_entity.pdbx_description
1 polymer ?
#
loop_
_entity_poly.entity_id
_entity_poly.type
_entity_poly.pdbx_seq_one_letter_code
_entity_poly.pdbx_strand_id
1 'polypeptide(L)'
;GKPKVNLIGHSHGGPTIRYVAGVRPDLIASVTSVGAPHKGSDVADLIRKVPEGSSGEAIIAGLVNAMGAFINFVSGSSSTAPQNSLGSLESLNSEGAARFNAKFPQGIPTTACGEGAYKVNGVRYYSWSGTSPLTNPLDVSDAIMVAGSLAFSGPNDGLVGRCSSHLGMVIRDNYRMNHLDEVNQFMGLTSLFETDPVSVYRQHANRLKNAGL
;
A
#
# COMPACT_ATOMS: atom_id res chain seq x y z
N GLY A 1 -18.78 -18.92 15.36
CA GLY A 1 -17.95 -17.96 14.64
C GLY A 1 -16.46 -18.19 14.92
N LYS A 2 -15.58 -17.68 14.07
CA LYS A 2 -14.13 -17.74 14.33
C LYS A 2 -13.78 -16.73 15.42
N PRO A 3 -12.91 -17.09 16.38
CA PRO A 3 -12.55 -16.21 17.48
C PRO A 3 -11.71 -15.01 17.03
N LYS A 4 -10.98 -15.15 15.92
CA LYS A 4 -10.11 -14.10 15.34
C LYS A 4 -10.21 -14.10 13.82
N VAL A 5 -9.86 -12.94 13.21
CA VAL A 5 -9.86 -12.76 11.76
C VAL A 5 -8.47 -12.42 11.24
N ASN A 6 -8.21 -12.75 9.97
CA ASN A 6 -7.05 -12.31 9.22
C ASN A 6 -7.43 -11.07 8.41
N LEU A 7 -6.65 -10.01 8.51
CA LEU A 7 -6.87 -8.76 7.76
C LEU A 7 -5.83 -8.63 6.65
N ILE A 8 -6.28 -8.28 5.45
CA ILE A 8 -5.40 -7.93 4.32
C ILE A 8 -5.79 -6.52 3.88
N GLY A 9 -4.83 -5.62 3.76
CA GLY A 9 -5.04 -4.24 3.35
C GLY A 9 -4.01 -3.78 2.34
N HIS A 10 -4.50 -3.22 1.23
CA HIS A 10 -3.68 -2.63 0.18
C HIS A 10 -3.59 -1.13 0.37
N SER A 11 -2.45 -0.55 0.04
CA SER A 11 -2.23 0.90 0.05
C SER A 11 -2.60 1.52 1.41
N HIS A 12 -3.45 2.54 1.45
CA HIS A 12 -3.98 3.16 2.68
C HIS A 12 -4.72 2.16 3.59
N GLY A 13 -5.20 1.04 3.04
CA GLY A 13 -5.76 -0.07 3.83
C GLY A 13 -4.75 -0.70 4.79
N GLY A 14 -3.46 -0.65 4.50
CA GLY A 14 -2.40 -1.15 5.39
C GLY A 14 -2.37 -0.45 6.76
N PRO A 15 -2.20 0.88 6.84
CA PRO A 15 -2.36 1.62 8.09
C PRO A 15 -3.70 1.39 8.77
N THR A 16 -4.80 1.30 8.00
CA THR A 16 -6.15 1.06 8.55
C THR A 16 -6.23 -0.26 9.31
N ILE A 17 -5.77 -1.38 8.71
CA ILE A 17 -5.81 -2.68 9.39
C ILE A 17 -4.82 -2.77 10.56
N ARG A 18 -3.70 -2.02 10.51
CA ARG A 18 -2.77 -1.89 11.63
C ARG A 18 -3.42 -1.16 12.81
N TYR A 19 -4.20 -0.10 12.53
CA TYR A 19 -4.98 0.58 13.57
C TYR A 19 -5.92 -0.42 14.27
N VAL A 20 -6.72 -1.17 13.49
CA VAL A 20 -7.63 -2.19 14.04
C VAL A 20 -6.90 -3.20 14.92
N ALA A 21 -5.75 -3.73 14.44
CA ALA A 21 -4.94 -4.67 15.21
C ALA A 21 -4.32 -4.06 16.46
N GLY A 22 -4.00 -2.76 16.43
CA GLY A 22 -3.47 -2.04 17.58
C GLY A 22 -4.51 -1.81 18.67
N VAL A 23 -5.76 -1.52 18.30
CA VAL A 23 -6.84 -1.26 19.28
C VAL A 23 -7.64 -2.52 19.68
N ARG A 24 -7.67 -3.54 18.82
CA ARG A 24 -8.39 -4.81 19.08
C ARG A 24 -7.56 -6.04 18.73
N PRO A 25 -6.37 -6.23 19.34
CA PRO A 25 -5.52 -7.39 19.07
C PRO A 25 -6.18 -8.70 19.48
N ASP A 26 -7.16 -8.65 20.35
CA ASP A 26 -7.98 -9.79 20.78
C ASP A 26 -8.79 -10.42 19.64
N LEU A 27 -9.18 -9.62 18.63
CA LEU A 27 -9.98 -10.08 17.48
C LEU A 27 -9.14 -10.45 16.26
N ILE A 28 -7.84 -10.10 16.22
CA ILE A 28 -7.01 -10.20 15.03
C ILE A 28 -6.00 -11.35 15.16
N ALA A 29 -5.98 -12.24 14.17
CA ALA A 29 -5.02 -13.33 14.06
C ALA A 29 -3.77 -12.87 13.27
N SER A 30 -3.98 -12.16 12.15
CA SER A 30 -2.90 -11.59 11.37
C SER A 30 -3.29 -10.29 10.66
N VAL A 31 -2.28 -9.51 10.35
CA VAL A 31 -2.29 -8.31 9.50
C VAL A 31 -1.37 -8.56 8.33
N THR A 32 -1.88 -8.41 7.12
CA THR A 32 -1.09 -8.50 5.89
C THR A 32 -1.22 -7.22 5.10
N SER A 33 -0.10 -6.59 4.84
CA SER A 33 0.00 -5.33 4.13
C SER A 33 0.49 -5.56 2.71
N VAL A 34 -0.17 -4.93 1.75
CA VAL A 34 0.16 -5.01 0.32
C VAL A 34 0.42 -3.60 -0.19
N GLY A 35 1.64 -3.32 -0.68
CA GLY A 35 2.04 -2.02 -1.22
C GLY A 35 1.66 -0.82 -0.35
N ALA A 36 1.72 -0.93 0.97
CA ALA A 36 1.22 0.12 1.85
C ALA A 36 2.33 1.04 2.37
N PRO A 37 2.09 2.35 2.45
CA PRO A 37 3.10 3.35 2.80
C PRO A 37 3.31 3.44 4.32
N HIS A 38 3.92 2.42 4.93
CA HIS A 38 4.16 2.41 6.38
C HIS A 38 5.16 3.45 6.85
N LYS A 39 6.02 3.95 5.96
CA LYS A 39 6.95 5.05 6.22
C LYS A 39 6.63 6.31 5.41
N GLY A 40 5.43 6.35 4.85
CA GLY A 40 4.97 7.40 3.96
C GLY A 40 5.25 7.10 2.48
N SER A 41 4.75 7.99 1.63
CA SER A 41 4.90 7.99 0.18
C SER A 41 5.56 9.28 -0.27
N ASP A 42 6.63 9.18 -1.06
CA ASP A 42 7.33 10.35 -1.62
C ASP A 42 6.41 11.16 -2.54
N VAL A 43 5.44 10.51 -3.19
CA VAL A 43 4.37 11.19 -3.97
C VAL A 43 3.52 12.07 -3.05
N ALA A 44 3.10 11.55 -1.88
CA ALA A 44 2.31 12.32 -0.93
C ALA A 44 3.12 13.48 -0.33
N ASP A 45 4.41 13.28 -0.07
CA ASP A 45 5.32 14.34 0.37
C ASP A 45 5.52 15.40 -0.71
N LEU A 46 5.64 15.00 -1.98
CA LEU A 46 5.78 15.91 -3.12
C LEU A 46 4.52 16.76 -3.29
N ILE A 47 3.34 16.16 -3.26
CA ILE A 47 2.06 16.87 -3.37
C ILE A 47 1.94 17.98 -2.31
N ARG A 48 2.41 17.74 -1.09
CA ARG A 48 2.39 18.76 -0.02
C ARG A 48 3.38 19.90 -0.23
N LYS A 49 4.47 19.68 -0.97
CA LYS A 49 5.57 20.65 -1.12
C LYS A 49 5.39 21.58 -2.31
N VAL A 50 4.52 21.25 -3.26
CA VAL A 50 4.34 22.06 -4.46
C VAL A 50 3.39 23.22 -4.15
N PRO A 51 3.87 24.47 -4.31
CA PRO A 51 3.03 25.66 -4.12
C PRO A 51 1.92 25.74 -5.18
N GLU A 52 0.76 26.24 -4.79
CA GLU A 52 -0.32 26.59 -5.71
C GLU A 52 0.21 27.60 -6.75
N GLY A 53 -0.14 27.42 -8.02
CA GLY A 53 0.28 28.28 -9.15
C GLY A 53 1.66 27.95 -9.73
N SER A 54 2.35 26.89 -9.24
CA SER A 54 3.64 26.48 -9.81
C SER A 54 3.48 25.59 -11.06
N SER A 55 4.52 25.55 -11.92
CA SER A 55 4.52 24.68 -13.11
C SER A 55 4.42 23.17 -12.80
N GLY A 56 4.68 22.78 -11.55
CA GLY A 56 4.48 21.40 -11.07
C GLY A 56 3.03 21.06 -10.71
N GLU A 57 2.18 22.07 -10.52
CA GLU A 57 0.80 21.90 -10.09
C GLU A 57 -0.02 21.04 -11.06
N ALA A 58 0.18 21.20 -12.36
CA ALA A 58 -0.55 20.42 -13.37
C ALA A 58 -0.24 18.92 -13.31
N ILE A 59 1.01 18.53 -13.03
CA ILE A 59 1.44 17.12 -12.88
C ILE A 59 0.82 16.56 -11.60
N ILE A 60 0.85 17.32 -10.52
CA ILE A 60 0.27 16.93 -9.24
C ILE A 60 -1.24 16.84 -9.32
N ALA A 61 -1.91 17.80 -9.93
CA ALA A 61 -3.35 17.75 -10.17
C ALA A 61 -3.72 16.51 -11.01
N GLY A 62 -2.92 16.16 -12.01
CA GLY A 62 -3.08 14.91 -12.76
C GLY A 62 -2.99 13.66 -11.89
N LEU A 63 -1.98 13.58 -11.02
CA LEU A 63 -1.80 12.46 -10.08
C LEU A 63 -2.93 12.37 -9.05
N VAL A 64 -3.34 13.49 -8.47
CA VAL A 64 -4.45 13.54 -7.48
C VAL A 64 -5.77 13.15 -8.12
N ASN A 65 -6.04 13.65 -9.33
CA ASN A 65 -7.26 13.31 -10.09
C ASN A 65 -7.27 11.83 -10.48
N ALA A 66 -6.13 11.28 -10.88
CA ALA A 66 -6.00 9.87 -11.22
C ALA A 66 -6.18 8.98 -9.98
N MET A 67 -5.61 9.34 -8.84
CA MET A 67 -5.87 8.65 -7.57
C MET A 67 -7.34 8.74 -7.15
N GLY A 68 -7.96 9.90 -7.28
CA GLY A 68 -9.38 10.09 -6.99
C GLY A 68 -10.28 9.24 -7.90
N ALA A 69 -10.01 9.23 -9.19
CA ALA A 69 -10.73 8.40 -10.17
C ALA A 69 -10.55 6.90 -9.86
N PHE A 70 -9.32 6.48 -9.49
CA PHE A 70 -9.04 5.11 -9.08
C PHE A 70 -9.81 4.72 -7.81
N ILE A 71 -9.80 5.54 -6.77
CA ILE A 71 -10.56 5.29 -5.54
C ILE A 71 -12.05 5.13 -5.84
N ASN A 72 -12.60 6.01 -6.67
CA ASN A 72 -14.00 5.92 -7.09
C ASN A 72 -14.30 4.65 -7.89
N PHE A 73 -13.41 4.27 -8.79
CA PHE A 73 -13.53 3.05 -9.60
C PHE A 73 -13.51 1.79 -8.72
N VAL A 74 -12.51 1.67 -7.82
CA VAL A 74 -12.34 0.48 -6.96
C VAL A 74 -13.43 0.39 -5.90
N SER A 75 -13.93 1.51 -5.39
CA SER A 75 -15.03 1.52 -4.42
C SER A 75 -16.37 1.10 -5.02
N GLY A 76 -16.46 1.05 -6.36
CA GLY A 76 -17.74 0.73 -7.05
C GLY A 76 -18.86 1.70 -6.70
N SER A 77 -18.51 2.80 -6.05
CA SER A 77 -19.50 3.68 -5.47
C SER A 77 -19.54 5.01 -6.22
N SER A 78 -20.73 5.34 -6.69
CA SER A 78 -21.17 6.73 -6.84
C SER A 78 -21.34 7.38 -5.44
N SER A 79 -20.48 7.02 -4.46
CA SER A 79 -20.74 7.37 -3.07
C SER A 79 -20.55 8.86 -2.85
N THR A 80 -21.57 9.48 -2.30
CA THR A 80 -21.56 10.80 -1.68
C THR A 80 -20.88 10.80 -0.30
N ALA A 81 -20.13 9.74 0.04
CA ALA A 81 -19.40 9.69 1.31
C ALA A 81 -18.36 10.85 1.32
N PRO A 82 -18.30 11.62 2.41
CA PRO A 82 -17.39 12.74 2.50
C PRO A 82 -15.95 12.25 2.33
N GLN A 83 -15.30 12.68 1.25
CA GLN A 83 -13.91 12.43 0.95
C GLN A 83 -13.07 13.50 1.64
N ASN A 84 -12.25 13.11 2.61
CA ASN A 84 -11.26 14.01 3.20
C ASN A 84 -9.90 13.78 2.52
N SER A 85 -9.75 14.29 1.30
CA SER A 85 -8.53 14.14 0.51
C SER A 85 -7.28 14.71 1.22
N LEU A 86 -7.42 15.83 1.92
CA LEU A 86 -6.33 16.43 2.70
C LEU A 86 -5.95 15.55 3.89
N GLY A 87 -6.92 15.02 4.64
CA GLY A 87 -6.67 14.11 5.74
C GLY A 87 -6.05 12.79 5.28
N SER A 88 -6.48 12.26 4.12
CA SER A 88 -5.86 11.08 3.51
C SER A 88 -4.41 11.36 3.11
N LEU A 89 -4.16 12.47 2.44
CA LEU A 89 -2.82 12.89 2.05
C LEU A 89 -1.91 13.10 3.27
N GLU A 90 -2.44 13.69 4.34
CA GLU A 90 -1.71 13.87 5.59
C GLU A 90 -1.33 12.54 6.25
N SER A 91 -2.20 11.54 6.20
CA SER A 91 -1.92 10.21 6.75
C SER A 91 -0.92 9.40 5.91
N LEU A 92 -0.80 9.70 4.60
CA LEU A 92 0.04 8.98 3.65
C LEU A 92 1.44 9.59 3.49
N ASN A 93 1.69 10.81 3.96
CA ASN A 93 3.01 11.42 3.90
C ASN A 93 3.95 10.89 5.00
N SER A 94 5.25 11.15 4.87
CA SER A 94 6.27 10.63 5.79
C SER A 94 6.07 11.08 7.24
N GLU A 95 5.64 12.32 7.46
CA GLU A 95 5.38 12.87 8.79
C GLU A 95 4.16 12.22 9.45
N GLY A 96 3.05 12.08 8.72
CA GLY A 96 1.84 11.41 9.20
C GLY A 96 2.08 9.94 9.50
N ALA A 97 2.82 9.24 8.64
CA ALA A 97 3.24 7.87 8.88
C ALA A 97 4.11 7.74 10.15
N ALA A 98 5.04 8.67 10.37
CA ALA A 98 5.86 8.69 11.59
C ALA A 98 5.00 8.90 12.85
N ARG A 99 4.05 9.86 12.83
CA ARG A 99 3.10 10.06 13.94
C ARG A 99 2.24 8.82 14.21
N PHE A 100 1.79 8.15 13.15
CA PHE A 100 1.03 6.90 13.27
C PHE A 100 1.88 5.77 13.85
N ASN A 101 3.11 5.60 13.37
CA ASN A 101 4.04 4.57 13.83
C ASN A 101 4.45 4.75 15.30
N ALA A 102 4.56 5.98 15.78
CA ALA A 102 4.81 6.27 17.21
C ALA A 102 3.68 5.73 18.12
N LYS A 103 2.43 5.74 17.64
CA LYS A 103 1.26 5.22 18.37
C LYS A 103 1.06 3.72 18.15
N PHE A 104 1.37 3.21 16.97
CA PHE A 104 1.16 1.82 16.55
C PHE A 104 2.44 1.24 15.94
N PRO A 105 3.48 0.95 16.77
CA PRO A 105 4.79 0.50 16.28
C PRO A 105 4.83 -0.98 15.87
N GLN A 106 3.74 -1.74 16.10
CA GLN A 106 3.71 -3.18 15.90
C GLN A 106 4.01 -3.55 14.44
N GLY A 107 5.01 -4.39 14.25
CA GLY A 107 5.44 -4.89 12.94
C GLY A 107 6.26 -3.89 12.09
N ILE A 108 6.47 -2.65 12.56
CA ILE A 108 7.29 -1.68 11.82
C ILE A 108 8.77 -2.03 11.95
N PRO A 109 9.54 -2.08 10.83
CA PRO A 109 10.99 -2.23 10.87
C PRO A 109 11.67 -1.07 11.59
N THR A 110 12.69 -1.39 12.40
CA THR A 110 13.53 -0.39 13.08
C THR A 110 14.64 0.16 12.19
N THR A 111 14.89 -0.48 11.05
CA THR A 111 15.87 -0.05 10.04
C THR A 111 15.16 0.56 8.82
N ALA A 112 15.92 1.25 7.96
CA ALA A 112 15.39 1.91 6.78
C ALA A 112 14.68 0.91 5.83
N CYS A 113 15.29 -0.25 5.59
CA CYS A 113 14.81 -1.27 4.67
C CYS A 113 15.04 -2.68 5.25
N GLY A 114 14.40 -3.00 6.36
CA GLY A 114 14.48 -4.30 7.03
C GLY A 114 13.12 -4.92 7.24
N GLU A 115 13.09 -6.04 7.94
CA GLU A 115 11.88 -6.66 8.43
C GLU A 115 11.49 -6.11 9.81
N GLY A 116 10.21 -6.10 10.10
CA GLY A 116 9.68 -5.79 11.42
C GLY A 116 9.44 -7.04 12.26
N ALA A 117 8.99 -6.86 13.49
CA ALA A 117 8.62 -7.97 14.36
C ALA A 117 7.46 -8.78 13.74
N TYR A 118 7.72 -10.06 13.46
CA TYR A 118 6.76 -10.96 12.84
C TYR A 118 5.50 -11.18 13.69
N LYS A 119 5.65 -11.19 15.03
CA LYS A 119 4.54 -11.44 15.96
C LYS A 119 4.62 -10.48 17.13
N VAL A 120 3.54 -9.71 17.35
CA VAL A 120 3.40 -8.78 18.47
C VAL A 120 1.99 -8.90 19.04
N ASN A 121 1.85 -9.00 20.36
CA ASN A 121 0.56 -9.12 21.07
C ASN A 121 -0.34 -10.24 20.52
N GLY A 122 0.27 -11.35 20.07
CA GLY A 122 -0.44 -12.49 19.50
C GLY A 122 -0.89 -12.33 18.04
N VAL A 123 -0.71 -11.16 17.44
CA VAL A 123 -1.01 -10.87 16.02
C VAL A 123 0.24 -11.12 15.18
N ARG A 124 0.10 -11.77 14.02
CA ARG A 124 1.20 -11.94 13.04
C ARG A 124 1.12 -10.87 11.97
N TYR A 125 2.30 -10.35 11.57
CA TYR A 125 2.43 -9.26 10.61
C TYR A 125 3.20 -9.72 9.36
N TYR A 126 2.65 -9.45 8.19
CA TYR A 126 3.20 -9.79 6.88
C TYR A 126 3.12 -8.61 5.93
N SER A 127 4.01 -8.59 4.95
CA SER A 127 3.91 -7.64 3.83
C SER A 127 4.42 -8.23 2.51
N TRP A 128 3.94 -7.69 1.40
CA TRP A 128 4.56 -7.79 0.09
C TRP A 128 4.30 -6.54 -0.74
N SER A 129 5.11 -6.31 -1.77
CA SER A 129 4.96 -5.17 -2.68
C SER A 129 5.60 -5.41 -4.04
N GLY A 130 5.22 -4.59 -5.01
CA GLY A 130 5.84 -4.50 -6.32
C GLY A 130 6.91 -3.42 -6.40
N THR A 131 7.65 -3.42 -7.52
CA THR A 131 8.66 -2.41 -7.85
C THR A 131 8.75 -2.13 -9.34
N SER A 132 7.70 -2.32 -10.09
CA SER A 132 7.68 -2.12 -11.54
C SER A 132 6.53 -1.19 -11.94
N PRO A 133 6.76 0.13 -12.00
CA PRO A 133 5.72 1.09 -12.40
C PRO A 133 5.16 0.87 -13.81
N LEU A 134 5.93 0.23 -14.68
CA LEU A 134 5.54 -0.14 -16.05
C LEU A 134 5.53 -1.67 -16.17
N THR A 135 4.37 -2.26 -16.45
CA THR A 135 4.19 -3.73 -16.45
C THR A 135 3.58 -4.27 -17.72
N ASN A 136 2.62 -3.55 -18.34
CA ASN A 136 1.91 -3.99 -19.51
C ASN A 136 1.58 -2.79 -20.43
N PRO A 137 2.07 -2.75 -21.69
CA PRO A 137 1.85 -1.60 -22.56
C PRO A 137 0.38 -1.36 -22.94
N LEU A 138 -0.52 -2.30 -22.65
CA LEU A 138 -1.96 -2.15 -22.85
C LEU A 138 -2.66 -1.58 -21.58
N ASP A 139 -1.95 -1.49 -20.47
CA ASP A 139 -2.49 -0.92 -19.23
C ASP A 139 -2.33 0.61 -19.22
N VAL A 140 -3.45 1.29 -19.38
CA VAL A 140 -3.48 2.77 -19.37
C VAL A 140 -3.07 3.36 -18.01
N SER A 141 -3.16 2.59 -16.93
CA SER A 141 -2.77 3.02 -15.60
C SER A 141 -1.25 3.07 -15.41
N ASP A 142 -0.49 2.30 -16.20
CA ASP A 142 0.98 2.31 -16.16
C ASP A 142 1.56 3.70 -16.37
N ALA A 143 0.96 4.51 -17.24
CA ALA A 143 1.43 5.88 -17.46
C ALA A 143 1.39 6.74 -16.20
N ILE A 144 0.36 6.53 -15.36
CA ILE A 144 0.20 7.23 -14.07
C ILE A 144 1.22 6.70 -13.07
N MET A 145 1.43 5.40 -13.02
CA MET A 145 2.40 4.77 -12.13
C MET A 145 3.83 5.20 -12.47
N VAL A 146 4.16 5.28 -13.77
CA VAL A 146 5.44 5.81 -14.23
C VAL A 146 5.62 7.28 -13.83
N ALA A 147 4.60 8.11 -13.99
CA ALA A 147 4.65 9.52 -13.57
C ALA A 147 4.87 9.64 -12.04
N GLY A 148 4.15 8.86 -11.24
CA GLY A 148 4.33 8.80 -9.78
C GLY A 148 5.72 8.31 -9.38
N SER A 149 6.28 7.36 -10.12
CA SER A 149 7.59 6.78 -9.83
C SER A 149 8.74 7.79 -9.87
N LEU A 150 8.57 8.91 -10.58
CA LEU A 150 9.57 9.99 -10.64
C LEU A 150 9.77 10.72 -9.31
N ALA A 151 8.85 10.56 -8.36
CA ALA A 151 8.99 11.11 -7.01
C ALA A 151 10.01 10.34 -6.15
N PHE A 152 10.39 9.11 -6.55
CA PHE A 152 11.21 8.22 -5.75
C PHE A 152 12.64 8.15 -6.28
N SER A 153 13.61 8.07 -5.37
CA SER A 153 15.02 7.83 -5.71
C SER A 153 15.39 6.34 -5.79
N GLY A 154 14.50 5.45 -5.38
CA GLY A 154 14.74 4.01 -5.31
C GLY A 154 13.60 3.17 -5.92
N PRO A 155 13.70 1.83 -5.85
CA PRO A 155 12.66 0.94 -6.34
C PRO A 155 11.30 1.24 -5.68
N ASN A 156 10.25 1.31 -6.52
CA ASN A 156 8.89 1.65 -6.10
C ASN A 156 7.86 1.04 -7.06
N ASP A 157 6.61 1.01 -6.65
CA ASP A 157 5.48 0.52 -7.43
C ASP A 157 4.72 1.63 -8.20
N GLY A 158 5.25 2.84 -8.20
CA GLY A 158 4.63 4.05 -8.76
C GLY A 158 4.04 4.99 -7.70
N LEU A 159 3.59 4.49 -6.56
CA LEU A 159 3.00 5.27 -5.47
C LEU A 159 3.64 5.05 -4.10
N VAL A 160 4.31 3.92 -3.89
CA VAL A 160 4.95 3.55 -2.62
C VAL A 160 6.36 3.02 -2.87
N GLY A 161 7.32 3.50 -2.11
CA GLY A 161 8.69 3.00 -2.15
C GLY A 161 8.81 1.60 -1.52
N ARG A 162 9.65 0.74 -2.11
CA ARG A 162 9.89 -0.63 -1.68
C ARG A 162 10.05 -0.76 -0.16
N CYS A 163 10.98 0.01 0.43
CA CYS A 163 11.28 -0.09 1.86
C CYS A 163 10.20 0.54 2.77
N SER A 164 9.38 1.44 2.21
CA SER A 164 8.23 1.99 2.92
C SER A 164 7.10 0.97 3.10
N SER A 165 7.00 -0.03 2.21
CA SER A 165 5.96 -1.06 2.25
C SER A 165 6.21 -2.18 3.26
N HIS A 166 7.39 -2.23 3.88
CA HIS A 166 7.76 -3.32 4.79
C HIS A 166 6.99 -3.29 6.11
N LEU A 167 6.44 -4.44 6.48
CA LEU A 167 5.75 -4.68 7.75
C LEU A 167 5.93 -6.13 8.16
N GLY A 168 6.36 -6.39 9.40
CA GLY A 168 6.57 -7.74 9.92
C GLY A 168 7.50 -8.56 9.04
N MET A 169 7.10 -9.79 8.72
CA MET A 169 7.79 -10.65 7.77
C MET A 169 7.51 -10.18 6.33
N VAL A 170 8.56 -9.82 5.61
CA VAL A 170 8.49 -9.43 4.20
C VAL A 170 8.48 -10.70 3.34
N ILE A 171 7.31 -11.04 2.77
CA ILE A 171 7.15 -12.21 1.93
C ILE A 171 7.96 -12.07 0.63
N ARG A 172 7.77 -10.94 -0.04
CA ARG A 172 8.52 -10.49 -1.21
C ARG A 172 8.24 -9.00 -1.44
N ASP A 173 9.26 -8.24 -1.80
CA ASP A 173 9.19 -6.78 -1.94
C ASP A 173 9.62 -6.27 -3.32
N ASN A 174 9.66 -7.16 -4.30
CA ASN A 174 10.13 -6.88 -5.66
C ASN A 174 9.34 -7.62 -6.73
N TYR A 175 8.04 -7.78 -6.55
CA TYR A 175 7.20 -8.27 -7.63
C TYR A 175 7.27 -7.32 -8.83
N ARG A 176 7.22 -7.86 -10.04
CA ARG A 176 7.07 -7.07 -11.27
C ARG A 176 5.62 -6.60 -11.41
N MET A 177 5.18 -5.83 -10.42
CA MET A 177 3.85 -5.27 -10.27
C MET A 177 3.97 -3.79 -9.99
N ASN A 178 3.08 -3.00 -10.55
CA ASN A 178 2.82 -1.65 -10.10
C ASN A 178 1.81 -1.66 -8.92
N HIS A 179 1.51 -0.50 -8.38
CA HIS A 179 0.62 -0.36 -7.24
C HIS A 179 -0.80 -0.90 -7.49
N LEU A 180 -1.29 -0.88 -8.73
CA LEU A 180 -2.62 -1.35 -9.10
C LEU A 180 -2.62 -2.83 -9.44
N ASP A 181 -1.53 -3.35 -10.04
CA ASP A 181 -1.35 -4.77 -10.30
C ASP A 181 -1.42 -5.60 -9.01
N GLU A 182 -0.90 -5.07 -7.91
CA GLU A 182 -0.90 -5.75 -6.61
C GLU A 182 -2.29 -6.19 -6.16
N VAL A 183 -3.34 -5.54 -6.66
CA VAL A 183 -4.76 -5.89 -6.45
C VAL A 183 -5.47 -6.30 -7.74
N ASN A 184 -4.71 -6.75 -8.74
CA ASN A 184 -5.20 -7.21 -10.04
C ASN A 184 -6.01 -6.14 -10.81
N GLN A 185 -5.64 -4.89 -10.67
CA GLN A 185 -6.12 -3.76 -11.42
C GLN A 185 -5.03 -3.33 -12.41
N PHE A 186 -5.31 -2.84 -13.58
CA PHE A 186 -6.58 -2.50 -14.20
C PHE A 186 -7.05 -3.64 -15.11
N MET A 187 -8.27 -4.17 -14.93
CA MET A 187 -8.86 -5.23 -15.77
C MET A 187 -8.03 -6.53 -15.87
N GLY A 188 -7.13 -6.79 -14.91
CA GLY A 188 -6.22 -7.93 -14.96
C GLY A 188 -5.06 -7.78 -15.94
N LEU A 189 -4.80 -6.58 -16.45
CA LEU A 189 -3.65 -6.26 -17.30
C LEU A 189 -2.40 -6.07 -16.42
N THR A 190 -1.74 -7.16 -16.12
CA THR A 190 -0.54 -7.21 -15.27
C THR A 190 0.67 -7.70 -16.07
N SER A 191 1.84 -7.75 -15.46
CA SER A 191 3.04 -8.26 -16.11
C SER A 191 2.89 -9.73 -16.53
N LEU A 192 3.10 -10.03 -17.81
CA LEU A 192 3.07 -11.40 -18.35
C LEU A 192 4.22 -12.28 -17.82
N PHE A 193 5.25 -11.69 -17.22
CA PHE A 193 6.47 -12.37 -16.75
C PHE A 193 6.57 -12.40 -15.22
N GLU A 194 5.45 -12.20 -14.53
CA GLU A 194 5.37 -12.28 -13.06
C GLU A 194 4.26 -13.23 -12.64
N THR A 195 4.30 -13.65 -11.39
CA THR A 195 3.21 -14.40 -10.77
C THR A 195 1.93 -13.56 -10.78
N ASP A 196 0.86 -14.13 -11.29
CA ASP A 196 -0.46 -13.50 -11.28
C ASP A 196 -0.86 -13.07 -9.85
N PRO A 197 -1.33 -11.83 -9.65
CA PRO A 197 -1.67 -11.31 -8.33
C PRO A 197 -2.68 -12.17 -7.58
N VAL A 198 -3.70 -12.70 -8.25
CA VAL A 198 -4.70 -13.61 -7.62
C VAL A 198 -4.02 -14.85 -7.06
N SER A 199 -3.00 -15.37 -7.75
CA SER A 199 -2.19 -16.50 -7.28
C SER A 199 -1.35 -16.13 -6.07
N VAL A 200 -0.84 -14.89 -5.95
CA VAL A 200 -0.12 -14.41 -4.76
C VAL A 200 -1.05 -14.41 -3.55
N TYR A 201 -2.28 -13.86 -3.69
CA TYR A 201 -3.28 -13.91 -2.61
C TYR A 201 -3.65 -15.33 -2.21
N ARG A 202 -3.84 -16.23 -3.19
CA ARG A 202 -4.14 -17.65 -2.93
C ARG A 202 -3.00 -18.35 -2.17
N GLN A 203 -1.76 -18.11 -2.58
CA GLN A 203 -0.58 -18.63 -1.88
C GLN A 203 -0.51 -18.09 -0.43
N HIS A 204 -0.86 -16.82 -0.24
CA HIS A 204 -0.88 -16.24 1.10
C HIS A 204 -2.01 -16.82 1.96
N ALA A 205 -3.20 -17.02 1.42
CA ALA A 205 -4.29 -17.69 2.13
C ALA A 205 -3.87 -19.11 2.59
N ASN A 206 -3.16 -19.87 1.73
CA ASN A 206 -2.59 -21.15 2.09
C ASN A 206 -1.50 -21.02 3.19
N ARG A 207 -0.67 -19.98 3.13
CA ARG A 207 0.32 -19.68 4.19
C ARG A 207 -0.36 -19.46 5.54
N LEU A 208 -1.42 -18.66 5.58
CA LEU A 208 -2.19 -18.40 6.80
C LEU A 208 -2.84 -19.71 7.32
N LYS A 209 -3.48 -20.48 6.45
CA LYS A 209 -4.06 -21.78 6.79
C LYS A 209 -3.02 -22.74 7.41
N ASN A 210 -1.84 -22.87 6.77
CA ASN A 210 -0.77 -23.73 7.24
C ASN A 210 -0.15 -23.24 8.56
N ALA A 211 -0.27 -21.95 8.84
CA ALA A 211 0.14 -21.36 10.11
C ALA A 211 -0.92 -21.48 11.22
N GLY A 212 -2.06 -22.12 10.95
CA GLY A 212 -3.15 -22.29 11.91
C GLY A 212 -3.99 -21.03 12.14
N LEU A 213 -4.04 -20.13 11.15
CA LEU A 213 -4.76 -18.84 11.19
C LEU A 213 -6.03 -18.85 10.36
#